data_db78c8570a6b5f1772a161e769e2d2dc
#
_entry.id   db78c8570a6b5f1772a161e769e2d2dc
#
_cell.length_a   1.000
_cell.length_b   1.000
_cell.length_c   1.000
_cell.angle_alpha   90.00
_cell.angle_beta   90.00
_cell.angle_gamma   90.00
#
_symmetry.space_group_name_H-M   'P 1'
#
loop_
_entity.id
_entity.type
_entity.pdbx_description
1 polymer ?
#
loop_
_entity_poly.entity_id
_entity_poly.type
_entity_poly.pdbx_seq_one_letter_code
_entity_poly.pdbx_strand_id
1 'polypeptide(L)'
;VRAGLEEKYGVKVLYNGADMTKPEEIRAMIAEAESAFGQIDVLVNNAGIQHVSPIEDFPEEKWNAIIAINLSSAFHTTKTVFAGMKKRKFGRIINVASAHGLVASPFKGAYVAAKHGVVGLTKTVALEGAEYGVTCNAICPGYVKTPLVEKQIPDTAKARGMTEEEVIQKVILEAQPTKQFVTVEQIGALAVFLCSDNASQITGAAHQIDGGWIAK
;
A
#
# COMPACT_ATOMS: atom_id res chain seq x y z
N VAL A 1 14.56 -9.08 -10.02
CA VAL A 1 14.02 -7.70 -9.87
C VAL A 1 15.18 -6.71 -9.72
N ARG A 2 16.07 -6.83 -8.68
CA ARG A 2 17.17 -5.88 -8.42
C ARG A 2 18.03 -5.62 -9.67
N ALA A 3 18.65 -6.66 -10.21
CA ALA A 3 19.52 -6.52 -11.39
C ALA A 3 18.82 -5.85 -12.60
N GLY A 4 17.55 -6.19 -12.83
CA GLY A 4 16.80 -5.56 -13.93
C GLY A 4 16.48 -4.08 -13.69
N LEU A 5 16.35 -3.64 -12.44
CA LEU A 5 16.20 -2.21 -12.11
C LEU A 5 17.53 -1.46 -12.29
N GLU A 6 18.63 -2.04 -11.81
CA GLU A 6 19.97 -1.45 -11.99
C GLU A 6 20.33 -1.29 -13.47
N GLU A 7 20.07 -2.32 -14.29
CA GLU A 7 20.30 -2.31 -15.72
C GLU A 7 19.42 -1.28 -16.45
N LYS A 8 18.11 -1.27 -16.12
CA LYS A 8 17.15 -0.41 -16.83
C LYS A 8 17.30 1.07 -16.51
N TYR A 9 17.64 1.41 -15.27
CA TYR A 9 17.62 2.79 -14.80
C TYR A 9 18.99 3.37 -14.43
N GLY A 10 20.06 2.56 -14.46
CA GLY A 10 21.43 3.01 -14.11
C GLY A 10 21.56 3.46 -12.66
N VAL A 11 20.74 2.92 -11.74
CA VAL A 11 20.72 3.30 -10.33
C VAL A 11 21.21 2.16 -9.45
N LYS A 12 21.80 2.48 -8.30
CA LYS A 12 22.13 1.47 -7.27
C LYS A 12 20.83 0.99 -6.61
N VAL A 13 20.65 -0.32 -6.53
CA VAL A 13 19.51 -0.96 -5.86
C VAL A 13 19.99 -1.88 -4.75
N LEU A 14 19.47 -1.69 -3.55
CA LEU A 14 19.68 -2.58 -2.41
C LEU A 14 18.46 -3.49 -2.23
N TYR A 15 18.70 -4.76 -1.86
CA TYR A 15 17.66 -5.67 -1.43
C TYR A 15 17.89 -6.04 0.03
N ASN A 16 16.85 -5.92 0.84
CA ASN A 16 16.84 -6.39 2.23
C ASN A 16 15.61 -7.30 2.44
N GLY A 17 15.80 -8.43 3.08
CA GLY A 17 14.78 -9.46 3.32
C GLY A 17 14.10 -9.36 4.69
N ALA A 18 14.03 -8.17 5.30
CA ALA A 18 13.44 -7.97 6.62
C ALA A 18 12.00 -8.52 6.71
N ASP A 19 11.72 -9.21 7.80
CA ASP A 19 10.37 -9.62 8.16
C ASP A 19 9.59 -8.40 8.68
N MET A 20 8.59 -7.98 7.93
CA MET A 20 7.77 -6.80 8.24
C MET A 20 6.87 -6.99 9.48
N THR A 21 6.85 -8.17 10.09
CA THR A 21 6.21 -8.38 11.40
C THR A 21 7.13 -8.01 12.58
N LYS A 22 8.44 -7.80 12.31
CA LYS A 22 9.46 -7.59 13.34
C LYS A 22 10.01 -6.16 13.32
N PRO A 23 9.67 -5.34 14.31
CA PRO A 23 10.10 -3.94 14.37
C PRO A 23 11.61 -3.74 14.36
N GLU A 24 12.38 -4.67 14.95
CA GLU A 24 13.84 -4.64 14.98
C GLU A 24 14.44 -4.87 13.58
N GLU A 25 13.90 -5.80 12.79
CA GLU A 25 14.35 -6.03 11.43
C GLU A 25 14.01 -4.84 10.52
N ILE A 26 12.83 -4.21 10.70
CA ILE A 26 12.45 -2.98 10.00
C ILE A 26 13.43 -1.85 10.31
N ARG A 27 13.80 -1.65 11.58
CA ARG A 27 14.79 -0.61 11.94
C ARG A 27 16.17 -0.89 11.35
N ALA A 28 16.60 -2.15 11.36
CA ALA A 28 17.87 -2.55 10.76
C ALA A 28 17.89 -2.32 9.24
N MET A 29 16.80 -2.65 8.54
CA MET A 29 16.63 -2.38 7.11
C MET A 29 16.75 -0.89 6.78
N ILE A 30 16.08 -0.03 7.55
CA ILE A 30 16.17 1.43 7.36
C ILE A 30 17.59 1.93 7.60
N ALA A 31 18.26 1.48 8.68
CA ALA A 31 19.63 1.87 8.98
C ALA A 31 20.61 1.41 7.88
N GLU A 32 20.43 0.22 7.32
CA GLU A 32 21.20 -0.27 6.18
C GLU A 32 21.03 0.63 4.95
N ALA A 33 19.77 1.02 4.64
CA ALA A 33 19.48 1.92 3.53
C ALA A 33 20.11 3.31 3.74
N GLU A 34 20.02 3.88 4.93
CA GLU A 34 20.64 5.17 5.25
C GLU A 34 22.18 5.09 5.18
N SER A 35 22.77 3.99 5.64
CA SER A 35 24.22 3.77 5.50
C SER A 35 24.66 3.66 4.05
N ALA A 36 23.86 3.01 3.20
CA ALA A 36 24.19 2.77 1.80
C ALA A 36 23.97 3.99 0.88
N PHE A 37 22.99 4.85 1.21
CA PHE A 37 22.53 5.96 0.35
C PHE A 37 22.64 7.33 1.01
N GLY A 38 23.02 7.40 2.30
CA GLY A 38 23.18 8.63 3.07
C GLY A 38 21.89 9.14 3.71
N GLN A 39 20.75 9.01 3.04
CA GLN A 39 19.44 9.46 3.54
C GLN A 39 18.29 8.74 2.83
N ILE A 40 17.09 8.87 3.40
CA ILE A 40 15.85 8.42 2.79
C ILE A 40 14.95 9.64 2.57
N ASP A 41 14.66 9.96 1.31
CA ASP A 41 13.82 11.10 0.92
C ASP A 41 12.38 10.66 0.63
N VAL A 42 12.21 9.44 0.13
CA VAL A 42 10.91 8.86 -0.19
C VAL A 42 10.75 7.52 0.52
N LEU A 43 9.63 7.35 1.20
CA LEU A 43 9.23 6.09 1.81
C LEU A 43 7.91 5.62 1.17
N VAL A 44 7.90 4.41 0.62
CA VAL A 44 6.67 3.77 0.10
C VAL A 44 6.34 2.54 0.94
N ASN A 45 5.30 2.63 1.74
CA ASN A 45 4.76 1.53 2.52
C ASN A 45 3.76 0.74 1.65
N ASN A 46 4.25 -0.32 1.00
CA ASN A 46 3.46 -1.12 0.07
C ASN A 46 3.23 -2.56 0.55
N ALA A 47 4.01 -3.06 1.51
CA ALA A 47 3.86 -4.42 2.02
C ALA A 47 2.42 -4.69 2.50
N GLY A 48 1.88 -5.85 2.15
CA GLY A 48 0.53 -6.19 2.57
C GLY A 48 0.16 -7.62 2.23
N ILE A 49 -0.65 -8.20 3.12
CA ILE A 49 -1.25 -9.52 2.99
C ILE A 49 -2.74 -9.47 3.25
N GLN A 50 -3.47 -10.49 2.83
CA GLN A 50 -4.90 -10.62 3.04
C GLN A 50 -5.28 -12.06 3.40
N HIS A 51 -6.31 -12.18 4.22
CA HIS A 51 -7.04 -13.42 4.47
C HIS A 51 -8.54 -13.11 4.45
N VAL A 52 -9.34 -14.04 3.95
CA VAL A 52 -10.81 -13.91 3.83
C VAL A 52 -11.46 -15.00 4.68
N SER A 53 -12.26 -14.60 5.66
CA SER A 53 -12.99 -15.50 6.54
C SER A 53 -14.17 -14.76 7.20
N PRO A 54 -15.28 -15.42 7.55
CA PRO A 54 -16.28 -14.87 8.45
C PRO A 54 -15.64 -14.40 9.75
N ILE A 55 -16.23 -13.41 10.42
CA ILE A 55 -15.62 -12.80 11.61
C ILE A 55 -15.52 -13.80 12.78
N GLU A 56 -16.53 -14.66 12.93
CA GLU A 56 -16.59 -15.70 13.96
C GLU A 56 -15.55 -16.80 13.77
N ASP A 57 -15.14 -17.06 12.53
CA ASP A 57 -14.17 -18.10 12.15
C ASP A 57 -12.79 -17.50 11.78
N PHE A 58 -12.59 -16.20 11.99
CA PHE A 58 -11.35 -15.53 11.53
C PHE A 58 -10.16 -15.96 12.41
N PRO A 59 -9.11 -16.64 11.86
CA PRO A 59 -7.99 -17.12 12.66
C PRO A 59 -7.20 -15.95 13.28
N GLU A 60 -6.99 -15.99 14.60
CA GLU A 60 -6.29 -14.90 15.32
C GLU A 60 -4.86 -14.67 14.83
N GLU A 61 -4.16 -15.71 14.46
CA GLU A 61 -2.80 -15.59 13.88
C GLU A 61 -2.83 -14.85 12.53
N LYS A 62 -3.89 -15.02 11.72
CA LYS A 62 -4.06 -14.27 10.47
C LYS A 62 -4.41 -12.82 10.73
N TRP A 63 -5.27 -12.57 11.72
CA TRP A 63 -5.56 -11.21 12.18
C TRP A 63 -4.28 -10.50 12.60
N ASN A 64 -3.51 -11.10 13.50
CA ASN A 64 -2.29 -10.52 14.03
C ASN A 64 -1.25 -10.25 12.93
N ALA A 65 -1.05 -11.20 12.01
CA ALA A 65 -0.13 -11.03 10.88
C ALA A 65 -0.57 -9.89 9.94
N ILE A 66 -1.87 -9.77 9.64
CA ILE A 66 -2.40 -8.69 8.79
C ILE A 66 -2.21 -7.33 9.47
N ILE A 67 -2.52 -7.19 10.75
CA ILE A 67 -2.30 -5.94 11.47
C ILE A 67 -0.80 -5.60 11.52
N ALA A 68 0.06 -6.57 11.82
CA ALA A 68 1.49 -6.36 11.86
C ALA A 68 2.05 -5.86 10.53
N ILE A 69 1.73 -6.55 9.42
CA ILE A 69 2.29 -6.25 8.09
C ILE A 69 1.61 -5.05 7.46
N ASN A 70 0.28 -4.96 7.49
CA ASN A 70 -0.43 -3.93 6.72
C ASN A 70 -0.53 -2.58 7.45
N LEU A 71 -0.40 -2.54 8.77
CA LEU A 71 -0.54 -1.32 9.56
C LEU A 71 0.70 -1.02 10.41
N SER A 72 1.09 -1.95 11.30
CA SER A 72 2.18 -1.68 12.25
C SER A 72 3.52 -1.47 11.54
N SER A 73 3.79 -2.18 10.44
CA SER A 73 5.01 -1.98 9.66
C SER A 73 5.11 -0.55 9.10
N ALA A 74 4.01 0.01 8.58
CA ALA A 74 3.96 1.39 8.09
C ALA A 74 4.24 2.41 9.21
N PHE A 75 3.78 2.14 10.43
CA PHE A 75 4.15 2.94 11.59
C PHE A 75 5.65 2.82 11.90
N HIS A 76 6.21 1.61 11.93
CA HIS A 76 7.61 1.40 12.28
C HIS A 76 8.58 2.01 11.27
N THR A 77 8.33 1.85 9.98
CA THR A 77 9.13 2.47 8.92
C THR A 77 9.05 4.00 9.00
N THR A 78 7.83 4.55 9.08
CA THR A 78 7.60 6.00 9.19
C THR A 78 8.29 6.58 10.42
N LYS A 79 8.10 5.99 11.61
CA LYS A 79 8.74 6.41 12.86
C LYS A 79 10.26 6.51 12.71
N THR A 80 10.87 5.57 12.01
CA THR A 80 12.34 5.48 11.89
C THR A 80 12.88 6.59 10.98
N VAL A 81 12.22 6.91 9.85
CA VAL A 81 12.72 7.91 8.89
C VAL A 81 12.29 9.35 9.22
N PHE A 82 11.21 9.53 9.98
CA PHE A 82 10.50 10.80 10.11
C PHE A 82 11.34 11.93 10.71
N ALA A 83 12.12 11.64 11.76
CA ALA A 83 12.98 12.65 12.38
C ALA A 83 14.06 13.17 11.40
N GLY A 84 14.66 12.27 10.60
CA GLY A 84 15.60 12.62 9.55
C GLY A 84 14.98 13.49 8.46
N MET A 85 13.80 13.13 7.98
CA MET A 85 13.04 13.92 7.01
C MET A 85 12.71 15.32 7.53
N LYS A 86 12.21 15.45 8.77
CA LYS A 86 11.92 16.74 9.42
C LYS A 86 13.18 17.61 9.53
N LYS A 87 14.31 17.04 9.94
CA LYS A 87 15.57 17.77 10.05
C LYS A 87 16.04 18.34 8.71
N ARG A 88 15.85 17.62 7.62
CA ARG A 88 16.22 18.05 6.26
C ARG A 88 15.16 18.97 5.63
N LYS A 89 13.99 19.12 6.25
CA LYS A 89 12.82 19.85 5.72
C LYS A 89 12.34 19.32 4.38
N PHE A 90 12.49 18.03 4.18
CA PHE A 90 12.02 17.30 2.99
C PHE A 90 11.74 15.85 3.32
N GLY A 91 10.61 15.35 2.85
CA GLY A 91 10.22 13.94 2.89
C GLY A 91 8.93 13.70 2.15
N ARG A 92 8.80 12.51 1.55
CA ARG A 92 7.60 12.05 0.84
C ARG A 92 7.26 10.65 1.35
N ILE A 93 6.13 10.51 2.02
CA ILE A 93 5.66 9.23 2.55
C ILE A 93 4.40 8.83 1.79
N ILE A 94 4.44 7.68 1.15
CA ILE A 94 3.33 7.11 0.39
C ILE A 94 2.90 5.82 1.05
N ASN A 95 1.68 5.77 1.54
CA ASN A 95 1.07 4.57 2.10
C ASN A 95 0.13 3.93 1.08
N VAL A 96 0.46 2.72 0.60
CA VAL A 96 -0.45 1.98 -0.28
C VAL A 96 -1.55 1.34 0.58
N ALA A 97 -2.66 2.05 0.67
CA ALA A 97 -3.86 1.60 1.37
C ALA A 97 -4.71 0.66 0.50
N SER A 98 -5.96 0.99 0.25
CA SER A 98 -6.93 0.28 -0.59
C SER A 98 -8.23 1.09 -0.62
N ALA A 99 -9.12 0.85 -1.57
CA ALA A 99 -10.54 1.22 -1.44
C ALA A 99 -11.12 0.72 -0.09
N HIS A 100 -10.67 -0.43 0.39
CA HIS A 100 -11.02 -0.95 1.73
C HIS A 100 -10.41 -0.17 2.90
N GLY A 101 -9.71 0.90 2.68
CA GLY A 101 -9.36 1.90 3.70
C GLY A 101 -10.41 2.99 3.85
N LEU A 102 -11.43 3.01 2.97
CA LEU A 102 -12.49 4.02 2.90
C LEU A 102 -13.89 3.40 2.98
N VAL A 103 -14.04 2.15 2.52
CA VAL A 103 -15.27 1.35 2.60
C VAL A 103 -14.95 -0.05 3.09
N ALA A 104 -15.98 -0.83 3.44
CA ALA A 104 -15.82 -2.20 3.90
C ALA A 104 -16.37 -3.22 2.89
N SER A 105 -15.95 -4.47 3.06
CA SER A 105 -16.57 -5.64 2.44
C SER A 105 -16.64 -6.77 3.47
N PRO A 106 -17.63 -7.65 3.42
CA PRO A 106 -17.72 -8.78 4.32
C PRO A 106 -16.51 -9.70 4.19
N PHE A 107 -16.23 -10.45 5.23
CA PHE A 107 -15.18 -11.46 5.30
C PHE A 107 -13.73 -10.95 5.25
N LYS A 108 -13.50 -9.65 5.34
CA LYS A 108 -12.17 -9.01 5.26
C LYS A 108 -11.85 -8.18 6.52
N GLY A 109 -12.33 -8.59 7.69
CA GLY A 109 -12.28 -7.79 8.93
C GLY A 109 -10.89 -7.21 9.23
N ALA A 110 -9.86 -8.04 9.33
CA ALA A 110 -8.50 -7.59 9.64
C ALA A 110 -7.92 -6.66 8.56
N TYR A 111 -8.15 -6.97 7.28
CA TYR A 111 -7.66 -6.16 6.17
C TYR A 111 -8.32 -4.78 6.14
N VAL A 112 -9.65 -4.72 6.27
CA VAL A 112 -10.40 -3.46 6.34
C VAL A 112 -9.95 -2.63 7.53
N ALA A 113 -9.84 -3.21 8.72
CA ALA A 113 -9.35 -2.53 9.92
C ALA A 113 -7.93 -1.96 9.71
N ALA A 114 -7.00 -2.76 9.18
CA ALA A 114 -5.64 -2.32 8.92
C ALA A 114 -5.58 -1.18 7.88
N LYS A 115 -6.33 -1.27 6.78
CA LYS A 115 -6.31 -0.26 5.71
C LYS A 115 -6.99 1.06 6.14
N HIS A 116 -8.04 1.02 6.95
CA HIS A 116 -8.59 2.21 7.62
C HIS A 116 -7.56 2.82 8.59
N GLY A 117 -6.88 1.98 9.38
CA GLY A 117 -5.81 2.42 10.26
C GLY A 117 -4.67 3.14 9.53
N VAL A 118 -4.25 2.62 8.37
CA VAL A 118 -3.23 3.26 7.51
C VAL A 118 -3.68 4.64 7.02
N VAL A 119 -4.94 4.79 6.63
CA VAL A 119 -5.49 6.11 6.23
C VAL A 119 -5.51 7.07 7.41
N GLY A 120 -5.87 6.60 8.62
CA GLY A 120 -5.78 7.39 9.85
C GLY A 120 -4.35 7.81 10.19
N LEU A 121 -3.41 6.87 10.13
CA LEU A 121 -1.97 7.12 10.33
C LEU A 121 -1.44 8.16 9.33
N THR A 122 -1.83 8.05 8.05
CA THR A 122 -1.46 9.00 7.00
C THR A 122 -1.82 10.43 7.38
N LYS A 123 -3.03 10.65 7.88
CA LYS A 123 -3.50 12.00 8.28
C LYS A 123 -2.71 12.55 9.46
N THR A 124 -2.45 11.73 10.47
CA THR A 124 -1.68 12.14 11.65
C THR A 124 -0.24 12.53 11.26
N VAL A 125 0.44 11.66 10.50
CA VAL A 125 1.81 11.92 10.04
C VAL A 125 1.89 13.16 9.14
N ALA A 126 0.89 13.37 8.29
CA ALA A 126 0.79 14.57 7.46
C ALA A 126 0.75 15.85 8.29
N LEU A 127 -0.07 15.90 9.33
CA LEU A 127 -0.18 17.05 10.24
C LEU A 127 1.12 17.30 11.00
N GLU A 128 1.77 16.25 11.50
CA GLU A 128 3.04 16.34 12.23
C GLU A 128 4.23 16.72 11.33
N GLY A 129 4.13 16.46 10.02
CA GLY A 129 5.17 16.75 9.02
C GLY A 129 5.04 18.08 8.30
N ALA A 130 3.84 18.69 8.31
CA ALA A 130 3.49 19.81 7.44
C ALA A 130 4.45 21.00 7.53
N GLU A 131 4.75 21.48 8.74
CA GLU A 131 5.66 22.61 8.97
C GLU A 131 7.12 22.31 8.62
N TYR A 132 7.45 21.03 8.39
CA TYR A 132 8.79 20.55 8.08
C TYR A 132 8.97 20.16 6.62
N GLY A 133 8.01 20.49 5.75
CA GLY A 133 8.07 20.13 4.33
C GLY A 133 7.97 18.62 4.03
N VAL A 134 7.48 17.84 5.00
CA VAL A 134 7.23 16.40 4.86
C VAL A 134 5.77 16.18 4.52
N THR A 135 5.49 15.51 3.41
CA THR A 135 4.13 15.10 3.04
C THR A 135 3.91 13.62 3.29
N CYS A 136 2.69 13.26 3.68
CA CYS A 136 2.27 11.87 3.83
C CYS A 136 0.91 11.69 3.18
N ASN A 137 0.81 10.78 2.18
CA ASN A 137 -0.42 10.53 1.45
C ASN A 137 -0.70 9.03 1.34
N ALA A 138 -1.98 8.69 1.25
CA ALA A 138 -2.42 7.33 0.97
C ALA A 138 -2.88 7.20 -0.48
N ILE A 139 -2.47 6.12 -1.15
CA ILE A 139 -3.06 5.68 -2.42
C ILE A 139 -4.03 4.55 -2.09
N CYS A 140 -5.26 4.67 -2.58
CA CYS A 140 -6.36 3.76 -2.30
C CYS A 140 -6.83 3.07 -3.59
N PRO A 141 -6.13 2.02 -4.05
CA PRO A 141 -6.52 1.30 -5.25
C PRO A 141 -7.79 0.47 -5.04
N GLY A 142 -8.54 0.30 -6.11
CA GLY A 142 -9.51 -0.78 -6.25
C GLY A 142 -8.81 -2.12 -6.56
N TYR A 143 -9.42 -2.95 -7.40
CA TYR A 143 -8.80 -4.19 -7.86
C TYR A 143 -7.70 -3.90 -8.87
N VAL A 144 -6.49 -4.33 -8.54
CA VAL A 144 -5.30 -4.19 -9.38
C VAL A 144 -5.02 -5.51 -10.08
N LYS A 145 -4.75 -5.46 -11.38
CA LYS A 145 -4.36 -6.65 -12.15
C LYS A 145 -2.96 -7.11 -11.70
N THR A 146 -2.95 -8.12 -10.86
CA THR A 146 -1.72 -8.74 -10.33
C THR A 146 -1.73 -10.24 -10.59
N PRO A 147 -0.56 -10.90 -10.63
CA PRO A 147 -0.51 -12.35 -10.77
C PRO A 147 -1.32 -13.12 -9.74
N LEU A 148 -1.50 -12.56 -8.53
CA LEU A 148 -2.32 -13.15 -7.49
C LEU A 148 -3.81 -13.14 -7.87
N VAL A 149 -4.31 -12.05 -8.42
CA VAL A 149 -5.71 -11.93 -8.87
C VAL A 149 -5.94 -12.78 -10.11
N GLU A 150 -5.02 -12.74 -11.08
CA GLU A 150 -5.14 -13.53 -12.32
C GLU A 150 -5.23 -15.05 -12.05
N LYS A 151 -4.46 -15.55 -11.10
CA LYS A 151 -4.50 -16.98 -10.70
C LYS A 151 -5.83 -17.40 -10.04
N GLN A 152 -6.58 -16.48 -9.46
CA GLN A 152 -7.86 -16.78 -8.80
C GLN A 152 -9.02 -16.90 -9.81
N ILE A 153 -8.88 -16.32 -11.01
CA ILE A 153 -9.97 -16.28 -12.00
C ILE A 153 -10.41 -17.67 -12.45
N PRO A 154 -9.52 -18.56 -12.94
CA PRO A 154 -9.91 -19.89 -13.40
C PRO A 154 -10.58 -20.75 -12.32
N ASP A 155 -10.04 -20.74 -11.11
CA ASP A 155 -10.58 -21.51 -9.99
C ASP A 155 -11.98 -21.02 -9.59
N THR A 156 -12.18 -19.71 -9.59
CA THR A 156 -13.48 -19.08 -9.31
C THR A 156 -14.48 -19.41 -10.40
N ALA A 157 -14.08 -19.37 -11.67
CA ALA A 157 -14.90 -19.73 -12.82
C ALA A 157 -15.42 -21.16 -12.70
N LYS A 158 -14.52 -22.10 -12.43
CA LYS A 158 -14.86 -23.51 -12.21
C LYS A 158 -15.79 -23.71 -11.02
N ALA A 159 -15.50 -23.10 -9.89
CA ALA A 159 -16.30 -23.24 -8.66
C ALA A 159 -17.73 -22.68 -8.81
N ARG A 160 -17.92 -21.64 -9.62
CA ARG A 160 -19.21 -20.97 -9.82
C ARG A 160 -19.95 -21.37 -11.10
N GLY A 161 -19.36 -22.22 -11.95
CA GLY A 161 -19.93 -22.58 -13.24
C GLY A 161 -20.10 -21.39 -14.20
N MET A 162 -19.15 -20.45 -14.13
CA MET A 162 -19.14 -19.19 -14.91
C MET A 162 -17.97 -19.21 -15.90
N THR A 163 -18.03 -18.39 -16.94
CA THR A 163 -16.85 -18.11 -17.76
C THR A 163 -15.87 -17.21 -17.00
N GLU A 164 -14.59 -17.21 -17.37
CA GLU A 164 -13.59 -16.33 -16.78
C GLU A 164 -13.97 -14.84 -16.96
N GLU A 165 -14.51 -14.47 -18.12
CA GLU A 165 -15.00 -13.12 -18.38
C GLU A 165 -16.16 -12.73 -17.44
N GLU A 166 -17.09 -13.64 -17.20
CA GLU A 166 -18.17 -13.40 -16.25
C GLU A 166 -17.65 -13.23 -14.80
N VAL A 167 -16.64 -14.03 -14.41
CA VAL A 167 -15.99 -13.90 -13.10
C VAL A 167 -15.35 -12.52 -12.96
N ILE A 168 -14.62 -12.07 -13.97
CA ILE A 168 -14.00 -10.74 -13.97
C ILE A 168 -15.06 -9.67 -13.80
N GLN A 169 -16.10 -9.67 -14.63
CA GLN A 169 -17.08 -8.59 -14.69
C GLN A 169 -18.08 -8.59 -13.53
N LYS A 170 -18.57 -9.78 -13.16
CA LYS A 170 -19.70 -9.94 -12.21
C LYS A 170 -19.26 -10.27 -10.78
N VAL A 171 -17.99 -10.69 -10.58
CA VAL A 171 -17.48 -11.08 -9.26
C VAL A 171 -16.34 -10.16 -8.83
N ILE A 172 -15.25 -10.12 -9.59
CA ILE A 172 -14.04 -9.36 -9.20
C ILE A 172 -14.29 -7.86 -9.35
N LEU A 173 -14.73 -7.42 -10.52
CA LEU A 173 -14.96 -6.01 -10.82
C LEU A 173 -16.40 -5.54 -10.55
N GLU A 174 -17.16 -6.33 -9.77
CA GLU A 174 -18.55 -5.96 -9.44
C GLU A 174 -18.63 -4.57 -8.79
N ALA A 175 -17.73 -4.30 -7.86
CA ALA A 175 -17.69 -3.04 -7.13
C ALA A 175 -17.11 -1.86 -7.93
N GLN A 176 -16.35 -2.12 -9.02
CA GLN A 176 -15.75 -1.07 -9.86
C GLN A 176 -16.66 -0.69 -11.03
N PRO A 177 -17.29 0.51 -11.05
CA PRO A 177 -18.16 0.94 -12.14
C PRO A 177 -17.54 0.92 -13.54
N THR A 178 -16.23 1.23 -13.63
CA THR A 178 -15.50 1.20 -14.91
C THR A 178 -15.35 -0.21 -15.49
N LYS A 179 -15.54 -1.27 -14.67
CA LYS A 179 -15.33 -2.67 -15.06
C LYS A 179 -13.95 -2.96 -15.63
N GLN A 180 -12.96 -2.19 -15.22
CA GLN A 180 -11.56 -2.34 -15.63
C GLN A 180 -10.67 -2.46 -14.41
N PHE A 181 -9.64 -3.30 -14.48
CA PHE A 181 -8.62 -3.35 -13.46
C PHE A 181 -7.79 -2.06 -13.45
N VAL A 182 -7.42 -1.61 -12.27
CA VAL A 182 -6.35 -0.63 -12.11
C VAL A 182 -5.03 -1.30 -12.50
N THR A 183 -4.14 -0.58 -13.18
CA THR A 183 -2.83 -1.10 -13.53
C THR A 183 -1.75 -0.66 -12.54
N VAL A 184 -0.66 -1.42 -12.47
CA VAL A 184 0.48 -1.06 -11.60
C VAL A 184 1.16 0.23 -12.06
N GLU A 185 1.14 0.51 -13.36
CA GLU A 185 1.66 1.73 -13.97
C GLU A 185 0.87 2.97 -13.53
N GLN A 186 -0.47 2.86 -13.45
CA GLN A 186 -1.32 3.94 -12.97
C GLN A 186 -1.03 4.28 -11.50
N ILE A 187 -0.84 3.26 -10.66
CA ILE A 187 -0.46 3.44 -9.25
C ILE A 187 0.93 4.08 -9.16
N GLY A 188 1.87 3.57 -9.94
CA GLY A 188 3.24 4.11 -10.00
C GLY A 188 3.29 5.57 -10.45
N ALA A 189 2.52 5.93 -11.48
CA ALA A 189 2.42 7.31 -11.96
C ALA A 189 1.90 8.27 -10.89
N LEU A 190 0.85 7.87 -10.14
CA LEU A 190 0.34 8.65 -9.03
C LEU A 190 1.37 8.78 -7.90
N ALA A 191 2.06 7.68 -7.56
CA ALA A 191 3.12 7.73 -6.54
C ALA A 191 4.26 8.68 -6.93
N VAL A 192 4.71 8.64 -8.19
CA VAL A 192 5.74 9.55 -8.71
C VAL A 192 5.27 11.00 -8.66
N PHE A 193 4.02 11.28 -9.05
CA PHE A 193 3.45 12.63 -8.94
C PHE A 193 3.45 13.11 -7.50
N LEU A 194 2.98 12.29 -6.54
CA LEU A 194 2.94 12.64 -5.12
C LEU A 194 4.33 12.84 -4.50
N CYS A 195 5.38 12.30 -5.09
CA CYS A 195 6.77 12.53 -4.68
C CYS A 195 7.38 13.79 -5.28
N SER A 196 6.76 14.40 -6.28
CA SER A 196 7.27 15.60 -6.96
C SER A 196 7.04 16.89 -6.17
N ASP A 197 7.75 17.95 -6.55
CA ASP A 197 7.55 19.30 -5.97
C ASP A 197 6.16 19.86 -6.27
N ASN A 198 5.56 19.48 -7.40
CA ASN A 198 4.19 19.89 -7.76
C ASN A 198 3.12 19.38 -6.78
N ALA A 199 3.45 18.34 -6.00
CA ALA A 199 2.57 17.80 -4.95
C ALA A 199 2.94 18.26 -3.54
N SER A 200 3.79 19.28 -3.38
CA SER A 200 4.29 19.75 -2.06
C SER A 200 3.19 20.26 -1.12
N GLN A 201 2.04 20.65 -1.64
CA GLN A 201 0.85 21.07 -0.87
C GLN A 201 -0.21 19.95 -0.75
N ILE A 202 0.07 18.75 -1.26
CA ILE A 202 -0.81 17.59 -1.14
C ILE A 202 -0.30 16.72 0.02
N THR A 203 -1.00 16.77 1.15
CA THR A 203 -0.64 15.98 2.33
C THR A 203 -1.90 15.59 3.12
N GLY A 204 -1.89 14.40 3.73
CA GLY A 204 -3.01 13.85 4.48
C GLY A 204 -4.16 13.33 3.62
N ALA A 205 -4.01 13.31 2.30
CA ALA A 205 -5.06 12.90 1.38
C ALA A 205 -5.07 11.37 1.16
N ALA A 206 -6.27 10.85 0.89
CA ALA A 206 -6.51 9.48 0.44
C ALA A 206 -6.91 9.53 -1.05
N HIS A 207 -5.98 9.23 -1.93
CA HIS A 207 -6.16 9.30 -3.36
C HIS A 207 -6.73 7.99 -3.90
N GLN A 208 -7.95 8.07 -4.41
CA GLN A 208 -8.63 6.93 -4.99
C GLN A 208 -8.13 6.68 -6.41
N ILE A 209 -7.91 5.42 -6.73
CA ILE A 209 -7.66 4.93 -8.07
C ILE A 209 -8.37 3.58 -8.18
N ASP A 210 -9.70 3.62 -8.19
CA ASP A 210 -10.58 2.50 -7.87
C ASP A 210 -11.71 2.31 -8.90
N GLY A 211 -11.64 2.98 -10.05
CA GLY A 211 -12.65 2.91 -11.09
C GLY A 211 -14.04 3.37 -10.65
N GLY A 212 -14.12 4.27 -9.67
CA GLY A 212 -15.37 4.82 -9.14
C GLY A 212 -16.05 3.96 -8.07
N TRP A 213 -15.35 2.98 -7.50
CA TRP A 213 -15.89 2.09 -6.48
C TRP A 213 -16.52 2.84 -5.31
N ILE A 214 -15.84 3.84 -4.77
CA ILE A 214 -16.31 4.56 -3.59
C ILE A 214 -17.01 5.89 -3.91
N ALA A 215 -17.34 6.15 -5.16
CA ALA A 215 -18.05 7.37 -5.57
C ALA A 215 -19.56 7.31 -5.33
N LYS A 216 -20.08 6.20 -4.76
CA LYS A 216 -21.51 5.94 -4.53
C LYS A 216 -21.83 5.73 -3.06
#